data_3c2ef723f166da125e7f57be140e4d5b
#
_entry.id   3c2ef723f166da125e7f57be140e4d5b
#
_cell.length_a   1.000
_cell.length_b   1.000
_cell.length_c   1.000
_cell.angle_alpha   90.00
_cell.angle_beta   90.00
_cell.angle_gamma   90.00
#
_symmetry.space_group_name_H-M   'P 1'
#
loop_
_entity.id
_entity.type
_entity.pdbx_description
1 polymer ?
#
loop_
_entity_poly.entity_id
_entity_poly.type
_entity_poly.pdbx_seq_one_letter_code
_entity_poly.pdbx_strand_id
1 'polypeptide(L)'
;MNTAETAHWINRLLPGQPEFHQVGAFKVAGYTIDDESIACSVDFGRVNTGLVTEAGAETVDVRSEILSLARADVSVPGRAVGAAATMLLDASLSFKSATDSSVTPMHAQPGQILPCVGIMANLPQEGFSVVHGILADPRIWGPEIPYVREEAGQVNVEAPDEAGDLARLTLPLQLILLTEEEFAIALNEGSDVMFERMAEQEVDLLDLKR
;
A
#
# COMPACT_ATOMS: atom_id res chain seq x y z
N MET A 1 8.00 -14.46 1.11
CA MET A 1 7.09 -15.07 0.08
C MET A 1 7.50 -14.60 -1.31
N ASN A 2 7.43 -15.49 -2.29
CA ASN A 2 7.53 -15.11 -3.70
C ASN A 2 6.15 -14.64 -4.23
N THR A 3 6.11 -14.11 -5.46
CA THR A 3 4.89 -13.59 -6.09
C THR A 3 3.73 -14.60 -6.11
N ALA A 4 3.99 -15.88 -6.37
CA ALA A 4 2.94 -16.90 -6.44
C ALA A 4 2.36 -17.23 -5.06
N GLU A 5 3.19 -17.29 -4.03
CA GLU A 5 2.77 -17.49 -2.63
C GLU A 5 1.98 -16.29 -2.13
N THR A 6 2.43 -15.07 -2.45
CA THR A 6 1.71 -13.84 -2.11
C THR A 6 0.35 -13.78 -2.80
N ALA A 7 0.28 -14.05 -4.10
CA ALA A 7 -0.99 -14.11 -4.82
C ALA A 7 -1.95 -15.16 -4.23
N HIS A 8 -1.45 -16.34 -3.85
CA HIS A 8 -2.27 -17.35 -3.18
C HIS A 8 -2.77 -16.88 -1.81
N TRP A 9 -1.92 -16.23 -1.02
CA TRP A 9 -2.28 -15.70 0.29
C TRP A 9 -3.36 -14.62 0.16
N ILE A 10 -3.16 -13.60 -0.70
CA ILE A 10 -4.14 -12.52 -0.93
C ILE A 10 -5.48 -13.07 -1.44
N ASN A 11 -5.46 -14.06 -2.35
CA ASN A 11 -6.69 -14.72 -2.85
C ASN A 11 -7.48 -15.47 -1.76
N ARG A 12 -6.86 -15.83 -0.66
CA ARG A 12 -7.57 -16.42 0.50
C ARG A 12 -8.15 -15.38 1.45
N LEU A 13 -7.65 -14.15 1.39
CA LEU A 13 -8.07 -13.04 2.24
C LEU A 13 -9.20 -12.22 1.63
N LEU A 14 -9.23 -12.11 0.31
CA LEU A 14 -10.19 -11.30 -0.42
C LEU A 14 -11.26 -12.17 -1.09
N PRO A 15 -12.52 -11.73 -1.11
CA PRO A 15 -13.61 -12.46 -1.74
C PRO A 15 -13.53 -12.39 -3.26
N GLY A 16 -14.03 -13.43 -3.92
CA GLY A 16 -14.11 -13.49 -5.38
C GLY A 16 -12.92 -14.18 -6.05
N GLN A 17 -12.85 -14.04 -7.37
CA GLN A 17 -11.73 -14.54 -8.18
C GLN A 17 -10.92 -13.35 -8.70
N PRO A 18 -9.60 -13.34 -8.52
CA PRO A 18 -8.77 -12.23 -8.97
C PRO A 18 -8.56 -12.24 -10.48
N GLU A 19 -8.54 -11.05 -11.06
CA GLU A 19 -7.93 -10.79 -12.34
C GLU A 19 -6.55 -10.17 -12.12
N PHE A 20 -5.52 -10.76 -12.74
CA PHE A 20 -4.15 -10.27 -12.56
C PHE A 20 -3.76 -9.31 -13.70
N HIS A 21 -3.25 -8.15 -13.31
CA HIS A 21 -2.81 -7.11 -14.22
C HIS A 21 -1.37 -6.70 -13.92
N GLN A 22 -0.64 -6.30 -14.97
CA GLN A 22 0.65 -5.64 -14.80
C GLN A 22 0.43 -4.12 -14.77
N VAL A 23 0.83 -3.46 -13.69
CA VAL A 23 0.74 -2.01 -13.54
C VAL A 23 2.14 -1.45 -13.24
N GLY A 24 2.77 -0.87 -14.24
CA GLY A 24 4.17 -0.49 -14.14
C GLY A 24 5.07 -1.70 -13.89
N ALA A 25 5.88 -1.64 -12.84
CA ALA A 25 6.79 -2.71 -12.45
C ALA A 25 6.13 -3.78 -11.56
N PHE A 26 4.84 -3.62 -11.19
CA PHE A 26 4.17 -4.46 -10.19
C PHE A 26 3.02 -5.25 -10.77
N LYS A 27 2.77 -6.42 -10.18
CA LYS A 27 1.58 -7.22 -10.42
C LYS A 27 0.52 -6.87 -9.40
N VAL A 28 -0.70 -6.70 -9.89
CA VAL A 28 -1.88 -6.35 -9.08
C VAL A 28 -2.97 -7.37 -9.32
N ALA A 29 -3.55 -7.90 -8.25
CA ALA A 29 -4.75 -8.70 -8.26
C ALA A 29 -5.96 -7.78 -8.06
N GLY A 30 -6.89 -7.79 -9.01
CA GLY A 30 -8.13 -7.02 -8.97
C GLY A 30 -9.33 -7.92 -8.68
N TYR A 31 -10.25 -7.45 -7.85
CA TYR A 31 -11.48 -8.13 -7.45
C TYR A 31 -12.66 -7.19 -7.66
N THR A 32 -13.75 -7.68 -8.22
CA THR A 32 -15.00 -6.94 -8.34
C THR A 32 -16.06 -7.61 -7.47
N ILE A 33 -16.73 -6.82 -6.64
CA ILE A 33 -17.77 -7.25 -5.71
C ILE A 33 -18.93 -6.27 -5.84
N ASP A 34 -19.97 -6.69 -6.55
CA ASP A 34 -21.11 -5.83 -6.89
C ASP A 34 -20.67 -4.55 -7.62
N ASP A 35 -20.84 -3.38 -7.02
CA ASP A 35 -20.44 -2.07 -7.55
C ASP A 35 -19.09 -1.58 -6.98
N GLU A 36 -18.44 -2.39 -6.16
CA GLU A 36 -17.16 -2.08 -5.54
C GLU A 36 -16.03 -2.90 -6.16
N SER A 37 -14.84 -2.36 -6.11
CA SER A 37 -13.63 -3.05 -6.55
C SER A 37 -12.52 -2.93 -5.53
N ILE A 38 -11.71 -3.99 -5.44
CA ILE A 38 -10.51 -4.05 -4.62
C ILE A 38 -9.34 -4.37 -5.53
N ALA A 39 -8.26 -3.66 -5.39
CA ALA A 39 -7.00 -4.00 -6.04
C ALA A 39 -5.91 -4.19 -4.97
N CYS A 40 -5.09 -5.22 -5.11
CA CYS A 40 -4.00 -5.49 -4.19
C CYS A 40 -2.73 -5.86 -4.96
N SER A 41 -1.59 -5.29 -4.59
CA SER A 41 -0.31 -5.76 -5.10
C SER A 41 -0.05 -7.21 -4.64
N VAL A 42 0.71 -7.96 -5.42
CA VAL A 42 1.09 -9.35 -5.08
C VAL A 42 2.59 -9.57 -5.20
N ASP A 43 3.35 -8.51 -5.36
CA ASP A 43 4.80 -8.56 -5.46
C ASP A 43 5.50 -7.29 -4.92
N PHE A 44 4.77 -6.40 -4.26
CA PHE A 44 5.35 -5.23 -3.63
C PHE A 44 6.19 -5.61 -2.40
N GLY A 45 5.89 -6.70 -1.71
CA GLY A 45 6.67 -7.23 -0.59
C GLY A 45 8.15 -7.52 -0.90
N ARG A 46 8.54 -7.55 -2.19
CA ARG A 46 9.96 -7.59 -2.62
C ARG A 46 10.71 -6.25 -2.42
N VAL A 47 9.97 -5.14 -2.25
CA VAL A 47 10.57 -3.82 -2.06
C VAL A 47 10.90 -3.62 -0.58
N ASN A 48 12.18 -3.37 -0.30
CA ASN A 48 12.63 -3.02 1.04
C ASN A 48 12.55 -1.51 1.24
N THR A 49 11.57 -1.06 2.01
CA THR A 49 11.43 0.35 2.40
C THR A 49 12.17 0.69 3.70
N GLY A 50 12.95 -0.26 4.24
CA GLY A 50 13.77 -0.06 5.44
C GLY A 50 13.00 -0.13 6.75
N LEU A 51 11.74 -0.61 6.73
CA LEU A 51 10.96 -0.77 7.94
C LEU A 51 11.33 -2.08 8.66
N VAL A 52 11.65 -1.97 9.93
CA VAL A 52 11.93 -3.10 10.81
C VAL A 52 11.13 -2.97 12.11
N THR A 53 10.84 -4.09 12.74
CA THR A 53 10.23 -4.12 14.07
C THR A 53 11.03 -5.04 14.99
N GLU A 54 10.90 -4.83 16.28
CA GLU A 54 11.48 -5.70 17.31
C GLU A 54 10.41 -6.64 17.84
N ALA A 55 10.65 -7.94 17.74
CA ALA A 55 9.81 -8.98 18.34
C ALA A 55 10.61 -9.71 19.44
N GLY A 56 10.55 -9.18 20.65
CA GLY A 56 11.39 -9.63 21.74
C GLY A 56 12.85 -9.21 21.55
N ALA A 57 13.76 -10.18 21.36
CA ALA A 57 15.19 -9.94 21.09
C ALA A 57 15.55 -10.03 19.59
N GLU A 58 14.56 -10.22 18.72
CA GLU A 58 14.76 -10.43 17.30
C GLU A 58 14.35 -9.19 16.50
N THR A 59 15.19 -8.76 15.58
CA THR A 59 14.85 -7.76 14.56
C THR A 59 14.16 -8.45 13.39
N VAL A 60 12.98 -7.99 13.02
CA VAL A 60 12.16 -8.55 11.94
C VAL A 60 12.02 -7.52 10.82
N ASP A 61 12.33 -7.92 9.59
CA ASP A 61 12.13 -7.14 8.37
C ASP A 61 10.62 -7.05 8.05
N VAL A 62 10.08 -5.83 7.95
CA VAL A 62 8.66 -5.62 7.68
C VAL A 62 8.46 -5.29 6.22
N ARG A 63 7.58 -6.06 5.57
CA ARG A 63 7.19 -5.90 4.17
C ARG A 63 5.68 -5.74 4.06
N SER A 64 5.26 -5.15 2.97
CA SER A 64 3.84 -4.86 2.78
C SER A 64 3.37 -5.21 1.38
N GLU A 65 2.10 -5.59 1.28
CA GLU A 65 1.33 -5.49 0.05
C GLU A 65 0.36 -4.33 0.16
N ILE A 66 0.14 -3.58 -0.92
CA ILE A 66 -0.70 -2.40 -0.92
C ILE A 66 -2.05 -2.76 -1.52
N LEU A 67 -3.14 -2.44 -0.82
CA LEU A 67 -4.49 -2.60 -1.34
C LEU A 67 -5.22 -1.26 -1.38
N SER A 68 -6.14 -1.11 -2.32
CA SER A 68 -7.05 0.03 -2.43
C SER A 68 -8.43 -0.44 -2.82
N LEU A 69 -9.45 0.28 -2.33
CA LEU A 69 -10.86 0.01 -2.58
C LEU A 69 -11.50 1.24 -3.22
N ALA A 70 -12.45 1.00 -4.15
CA ALA A 70 -13.19 2.09 -4.77
C ALA A 70 -14.55 1.60 -5.29
N ARG A 71 -15.52 2.49 -5.39
CA ARG A 71 -16.75 2.29 -6.16
C ARG A 71 -16.52 2.79 -7.58
N ALA A 72 -15.71 2.02 -8.31
CA ALA A 72 -15.26 2.30 -9.66
C ALA A 72 -14.84 1.01 -10.36
N ASP A 73 -14.54 1.09 -11.66
CA ASP A 73 -13.90 -0.02 -12.38
C ASP A 73 -12.59 -0.46 -11.70
N VAL A 74 -12.34 -1.76 -11.66
CA VAL A 74 -11.20 -2.36 -10.95
C VAL A 74 -9.83 -1.83 -11.42
N SER A 75 -9.76 -1.34 -12.66
CA SER A 75 -8.56 -0.70 -13.18
C SER A 75 -8.20 0.60 -12.44
N VAL A 76 -9.17 1.29 -11.84
CA VAL A 76 -8.97 2.55 -11.10
C VAL A 76 -8.15 2.33 -9.82
N PRO A 77 -8.61 1.52 -8.84
CA PRO A 77 -7.78 1.21 -7.67
C PRO A 77 -6.50 0.45 -8.06
N GLY A 78 -6.53 -0.35 -9.15
CA GLY A 78 -5.34 -1.03 -9.66
C GLY A 78 -4.22 -0.08 -10.05
N ARG A 79 -4.54 0.99 -10.80
CA ARG A 79 -3.56 2.03 -11.15
C ARG A 79 -3.07 2.80 -9.92
N ALA A 80 -3.95 3.10 -8.98
CA ALA A 80 -3.57 3.77 -7.74
C ALA A 80 -2.57 2.94 -6.92
N VAL A 81 -2.81 1.63 -6.77
CA VAL A 81 -1.89 0.69 -6.12
C VAL A 81 -0.54 0.64 -6.84
N GLY A 82 -0.54 0.52 -8.18
CA GLY A 82 0.69 0.51 -8.97
C GLY A 82 1.49 1.82 -8.87
N ALA A 83 0.80 2.97 -8.83
CA ALA A 83 1.42 4.28 -8.63
C ALA A 83 2.05 4.40 -7.24
N ALA A 84 1.33 3.99 -6.19
CA ALA A 84 1.84 3.99 -4.82
C ALA A 84 3.07 3.08 -4.67
N ALA A 85 3.01 1.87 -5.21
CA ALA A 85 4.12 0.92 -5.20
C ALA A 85 5.36 1.47 -5.93
N THR A 86 5.15 2.14 -7.06
CA THR A 86 6.24 2.78 -7.84
C THR A 86 6.86 3.93 -7.05
N MET A 87 6.04 4.80 -6.44
CA MET A 87 6.54 5.91 -5.63
C MET A 87 7.40 5.44 -4.46
N LEU A 88 6.98 4.41 -3.74
CA LEU A 88 7.73 3.84 -2.62
C LEU A 88 9.01 3.13 -3.07
N LEU A 89 8.99 2.44 -4.21
CA LEU A 89 10.18 1.85 -4.82
C LEU A 89 11.20 2.94 -5.17
N ASP A 90 10.79 3.99 -5.87
CA ASP A 90 11.67 5.08 -6.29
C ASP A 90 12.26 5.81 -5.09
N ALA A 91 11.45 6.04 -4.05
CA ALA A 91 11.92 6.63 -2.79
C ALA A 91 12.96 5.73 -2.09
N SER A 92 12.73 4.41 -2.03
CA SER A 92 13.68 3.44 -1.46
C SER A 92 15.01 3.42 -2.23
N LEU A 93 14.97 3.41 -3.56
CA LEU A 93 16.16 3.44 -4.40
C LEU A 93 16.92 4.77 -4.26
N SER A 94 16.20 5.89 -4.21
CA SER A 94 16.77 7.22 -4.02
C SER A 94 17.46 7.34 -2.66
N PHE A 95 16.84 6.82 -1.59
CA PHE A 95 17.42 6.82 -0.25
C PHE A 95 18.69 5.97 -0.19
N LYS A 96 18.69 4.76 -0.76
CA LYS A 96 19.88 3.88 -0.81
C LYS A 96 21.05 4.48 -1.59
N SER A 97 20.78 5.32 -2.58
CA SER A 97 21.80 5.99 -3.40
C SER A 97 22.21 7.37 -2.87
N ALA A 98 21.50 7.92 -1.89
CA ALA A 98 21.78 9.24 -1.37
C ALA A 98 23.08 9.25 -0.55
N THR A 99 23.98 10.17 -0.87
CA THR A 99 25.19 10.48 -0.09
C THR A 99 24.93 11.55 0.95
N ASP A 100 23.71 12.12 0.97
CA ASP A 100 23.30 13.22 1.83
C ASP A 100 22.18 12.76 2.78
N SER A 101 22.31 13.07 4.05
CA SER A 101 21.32 12.76 5.10
C SER A 101 20.04 13.63 5.04
N SER A 102 19.92 14.51 4.06
CA SER A 102 18.73 15.38 3.87
C SER A 102 17.52 14.64 3.25
N VAL A 103 17.71 13.46 2.67
CA VAL A 103 16.62 12.67 2.07
C VAL A 103 15.87 11.94 3.17
N THR A 104 14.60 12.30 3.38
CA THR A 104 13.73 11.57 4.29
C THR A 104 13.22 10.30 3.62
N PRO A 105 13.44 9.12 4.21
CA PRO A 105 12.92 7.88 3.63
C PRO A 105 11.39 7.86 3.66
N MET A 106 10.78 7.26 2.63
CA MET A 106 9.37 6.90 2.65
C MET A 106 9.26 5.42 3.00
N HIS A 107 8.58 5.13 4.09
CA HIS A 107 8.36 3.76 4.55
C HIS A 107 6.96 3.27 4.20
N ALA A 108 6.81 2.00 3.87
CA ALA A 108 5.50 1.39 3.70
C ALA A 108 4.89 1.09 5.08
N GLN A 109 4.34 2.12 5.72
CA GLN A 109 3.76 2.08 7.07
C GLN A 109 2.50 2.93 7.16
N PRO A 110 1.61 2.68 8.13
CA PRO A 110 0.46 3.54 8.40
C PRO A 110 0.89 4.99 8.67
N GLY A 111 0.12 5.95 8.15
CA GLY A 111 0.41 7.38 8.23
C GLY A 111 1.36 7.90 7.15
N GLN A 112 1.96 7.04 6.33
CA GLN A 112 2.79 7.50 5.21
C GLN A 112 1.92 8.17 4.14
N ILE A 113 2.14 9.47 3.96
CA ILE A 113 1.47 10.26 2.92
C ILE A 113 2.19 10.06 1.57
N LEU A 114 1.40 9.90 0.51
CA LEU A 114 1.84 9.71 -0.88
C LEU A 114 1.32 10.86 -1.74
N PRO A 115 2.09 11.97 -1.87
CA PRO A 115 1.65 13.14 -2.64
C PRO A 115 1.50 12.79 -4.12
N CYS A 116 0.43 13.31 -4.76
CA CYS A 116 0.19 13.19 -6.20
C CYS A 116 0.02 11.75 -6.73
N VAL A 117 -0.22 10.75 -5.88
CA VAL A 117 -0.40 9.36 -6.30
C VAL A 117 -1.60 9.19 -7.24
N GLY A 118 -2.69 9.93 -7.00
CA GLY A 118 -3.86 9.95 -7.89
C GLY A 118 -3.56 10.57 -9.25
N ILE A 119 -2.68 11.60 -9.29
CA ILE A 119 -2.21 12.19 -10.56
C ILE A 119 -1.36 11.18 -11.34
N MET A 120 -0.45 10.46 -10.67
CA MET A 120 0.34 9.39 -11.29
C MET A 120 -0.53 8.26 -11.84
N ALA A 121 -1.66 8.00 -11.20
CA ALA A 121 -2.66 7.02 -11.63
C ALA A 121 -3.64 7.55 -12.69
N ASN A 122 -3.50 8.79 -13.17
CA ASN A 122 -4.38 9.49 -14.13
C ASN A 122 -5.83 9.66 -13.64
N LEU A 123 -6.10 9.67 -12.34
CA LEU A 123 -7.46 9.74 -11.80
C LEU A 123 -8.17 11.08 -12.12
N PRO A 124 -7.52 12.26 -11.99
CA PRO A 124 -8.17 13.53 -12.31
C PRO A 124 -8.61 13.64 -13.78
N GLN A 125 -7.89 13.03 -14.73
CA GLN A 125 -8.24 13.02 -16.15
C GLN A 125 -9.54 12.24 -16.42
N GLU A 126 -9.93 11.34 -15.53
CA GLU A 126 -11.16 10.56 -15.57
C GLU A 126 -12.30 11.18 -14.74
N GLY A 127 -12.06 12.38 -14.19
CA GLY A 127 -13.06 13.15 -13.45
C GLY A 127 -13.18 12.74 -11.98
N PHE A 128 -12.17 12.07 -11.40
CA PHE A 128 -12.07 11.85 -9.96
C PHE A 128 -11.42 13.06 -9.28
N SER A 129 -11.87 13.37 -8.05
CA SER A 129 -11.37 14.51 -7.26
C SER A 129 -10.15 14.17 -6.40
N VAL A 130 -9.86 12.88 -6.26
CA VAL A 130 -8.74 12.40 -5.43
C VAL A 130 -7.41 12.50 -6.18
N VAL A 131 -6.43 13.12 -5.56
CA VAL A 131 -5.11 13.42 -6.17
C VAL A 131 -3.94 12.93 -5.35
N HIS A 132 -4.14 12.70 -4.05
CA HIS A 132 -3.12 12.25 -3.11
C HIS A 132 -3.52 10.92 -2.49
N GLY A 133 -2.69 10.39 -1.58
CA GLY A 133 -3.02 9.19 -0.83
C GLY A 133 -2.30 9.12 0.51
N ILE A 134 -2.78 8.23 1.34
CA ILE A 134 -2.17 7.88 2.62
C ILE A 134 -2.25 6.38 2.81
N LEU A 135 -1.20 5.78 3.35
CA LEU A 135 -1.23 4.40 3.79
C LEU A 135 -1.83 4.32 5.20
N ALA A 136 -2.70 3.36 5.40
CA ALA A 136 -3.39 3.13 6.67
C ALA A 136 -3.49 1.64 6.97
N ASP A 137 -3.85 1.31 8.20
CA ASP A 137 -4.25 -0.04 8.57
C ASP A 137 -5.51 -0.44 7.79
N PRO A 138 -5.53 -1.64 7.18
CA PRO A 138 -6.70 -2.10 6.45
C PRO A 138 -7.88 -2.33 7.38
N ARG A 139 -9.02 -1.71 7.08
CA ARG A 139 -10.24 -1.84 7.91
C ARG A 139 -11.15 -2.98 7.49
N ILE A 140 -10.93 -3.57 6.31
CA ILE A 140 -11.79 -4.62 5.75
C ILE A 140 -11.79 -5.93 6.56
N TRP A 141 -10.77 -6.15 7.39
CA TRP A 141 -10.67 -7.32 8.28
C TRP A 141 -10.96 -7.00 9.76
N GLY A 142 -11.42 -5.78 10.06
CA GLY A 142 -11.62 -5.33 11.44
C GLY A 142 -10.28 -5.09 12.17
N PRO A 143 -10.19 -5.39 13.48
CA PRO A 143 -9.01 -5.05 14.27
C PRO A 143 -7.81 -5.98 14.06
N GLU A 144 -8.01 -7.16 13.46
CA GLU A 144 -6.94 -8.14 13.25
C GLU A 144 -6.45 -8.08 11.81
N ILE A 145 -5.28 -7.47 11.60
CA ILE A 145 -4.64 -7.40 10.29
C ILE A 145 -4.00 -8.77 10.00
N PRO A 146 -4.34 -9.42 8.86
CA PRO A 146 -3.72 -10.67 8.49
C PRO A 146 -2.23 -10.44 8.15
N TYR A 147 -1.39 -11.40 8.51
CA TYR A 147 0.03 -11.34 8.20
C TYR A 147 0.61 -12.72 7.92
N VAL A 148 1.76 -12.74 7.28
CA VAL A 148 2.61 -13.93 7.14
C VAL A 148 3.97 -13.65 7.74
N ARG A 149 4.43 -14.56 8.61
CA ARG A 149 5.79 -14.53 9.16
C ARG A 149 6.61 -15.65 8.52
N GLU A 150 7.79 -15.28 8.05
CA GLU A 150 8.82 -16.20 7.57
C GLU A 150 10.00 -16.13 8.52
N GLU A 151 10.49 -17.29 8.97
CA GLU A 151 11.61 -17.37 9.90
C GLU A 151 12.93 -17.01 9.20
N ALA A 152 13.91 -16.54 9.98
CA ALA A 152 15.24 -16.23 9.50
C ALA A 152 15.86 -17.42 8.74
N GLY A 153 16.44 -17.16 7.57
CA GLY A 153 17.00 -18.15 6.68
C GLY A 153 15.99 -19.01 5.89
N GLN A 154 14.69 -18.76 6.06
CA GLN A 154 13.60 -19.44 5.32
C GLN A 154 12.83 -18.48 4.41
N VAL A 155 13.26 -17.24 4.33
CA VAL A 155 12.61 -16.21 3.53
C VAL A 155 12.71 -16.54 2.05
N ASN A 156 11.54 -16.75 1.41
CA ASN A 156 11.46 -17.07 -0.01
C ASN A 156 11.30 -15.78 -0.83
N VAL A 157 12.40 -15.31 -1.40
CA VAL A 157 12.44 -14.09 -2.22
C VAL A 157 12.92 -14.38 -3.62
N GLU A 158 12.31 -13.74 -4.62
CA GLU A 158 12.74 -13.83 -6.03
C GLU A 158 13.99 -12.98 -6.32
N ALA A 159 14.33 -12.04 -5.43
CA ALA A 159 15.54 -11.24 -5.51
C ALA A 159 16.29 -11.32 -4.17
N PRO A 160 17.59 -11.68 -4.19
CA PRO A 160 18.40 -11.60 -2.99
C PRO A 160 18.55 -10.12 -2.62
N ASP A 161 17.97 -9.72 -1.52
CA ASP A 161 18.36 -8.47 -0.88
C ASP A 161 19.29 -8.79 0.30
N GLU A 162 20.00 -7.76 0.73
CA GLU A 162 21.06 -7.88 1.75
C GLU A 162 20.52 -8.30 3.15
N ALA A 163 19.20 -8.38 3.30
CA ALA A 163 18.51 -8.71 4.55
C ALA A 163 18.01 -10.16 4.63
N GLY A 164 18.51 -11.06 3.78
CA GLY A 164 18.06 -12.47 3.72
C GLY A 164 18.22 -13.28 5.01
N ASP A 165 18.97 -12.77 5.98
CA ASP A 165 19.22 -13.43 7.27
C ASP A 165 18.18 -13.08 8.36
N LEU A 166 17.37 -12.04 8.15
CA LEU A 166 16.33 -11.64 9.11
C LEU A 166 15.03 -12.42 8.90
N ALA A 167 14.31 -12.67 9.98
CA ALA A 167 12.90 -13.04 9.86
C ALA A 167 12.11 -11.94 9.17
N ARG A 168 11.04 -12.31 8.45
CA ARG A 168 10.23 -11.36 7.70
C ARG A 168 8.77 -11.43 8.11
N LEU A 169 8.16 -10.26 8.28
CA LEU A 169 6.74 -10.08 8.49
C LEU A 169 6.14 -9.38 7.26
N THR A 170 5.22 -10.03 6.56
CA THR A 170 4.50 -9.43 5.44
C THR A 170 3.04 -9.19 5.83
N LEU A 171 2.56 -7.96 5.65
CA LEU A 171 1.19 -7.54 5.98
C LEU A 171 0.61 -6.62 4.90
N PRO A 172 -0.72 -6.55 4.73
CA PRO A 172 -1.34 -5.59 3.83
C PRO A 172 -1.41 -4.20 4.46
N LEU A 173 -1.29 -3.17 3.61
CA LEU A 173 -1.59 -1.78 3.94
C LEU A 173 -2.68 -1.25 3.01
N GLN A 174 -3.60 -0.46 3.52
CA GLN A 174 -4.63 0.17 2.72
C GLN A 174 -4.18 1.54 2.22
N LEU A 175 -4.19 1.73 0.91
CA LEU A 175 -4.07 3.03 0.27
C LEU A 175 -5.46 3.69 0.28
N ILE A 176 -5.60 4.76 1.03
CA ILE A 176 -6.77 5.63 1.02
C ILE A 176 -6.42 6.84 0.14
N LEU A 177 -7.21 7.04 -0.92
CA LEU A 177 -7.04 8.18 -1.82
C LEU A 177 -7.64 9.43 -1.20
N LEU A 178 -6.96 10.57 -1.34
CA LEU A 178 -7.30 11.84 -0.70
C LEU A 178 -7.53 12.94 -1.73
N THR A 179 -8.50 13.80 -1.45
CA THR A 179 -8.66 15.09 -2.12
C THR A 179 -7.57 16.08 -1.69
N GLU A 180 -7.46 17.23 -2.34
CA GLU A 180 -6.55 18.32 -1.93
C GLU A 180 -6.84 18.83 -0.52
N GLU A 181 -8.12 18.93 -0.15
CA GLU A 181 -8.53 19.42 1.18
C GLU A 181 -8.14 18.43 2.27
N GLU A 182 -8.44 17.14 2.09
CA GLU A 182 -8.08 16.07 3.01
C GLU A 182 -6.57 15.97 3.20
N PHE A 183 -5.83 16.07 2.10
CA PHE A 183 -4.36 16.07 2.11
C PHE A 183 -3.81 17.29 2.87
N ALA A 184 -4.38 18.48 2.67
CA ALA A 184 -3.96 19.67 3.38
C ALA A 184 -4.19 19.54 4.90
N ILE A 185 -5.29 18.94 5.35
CA ILE A 185 -5.55 18.64 6.76
C ILE A 185 -4.50 17.67 7.29
N ALA A 186 -4.24 16.55 6.56
CA ALA A 186 -3.25 15.55 6.97
C ALA A 186 -1.86 16.14 7.16
N LEU A 187 -1.44 17.07 6.29
CA LEU A 187 -0.14 17.74 6.38
C LEU A 187 -0.04 18.74 7.53
N ASN A 188 -1.10 19.53 7.75
CA ASN A 188 -1.05 20.65 8.69
C ASN A 188 -1.44 20.25 10.11
N GLU A 189 -2.36 19.30 10.27
CA GLU A 189 -2.96 18.94 11.54
C GLU A 189 -2.70 17.47 11.93
N GLY A 190 -2.22 16.65 10.99
CA GLY A 190 -1.93 15.24 11.18
C GLY A 190 -3.02 14.32 10.63
N SER A 191 -2.63 13.08 10.35
CA SER A 191 -3.52 12.07 9.78
C SER A 191 -4.67 11.70 10.71
N ASP A 192 -4.45 11.66 12.01
CA ASP A 192 -5.49 11.30 12.99
C ASP A 192 -6.64 12.32 12.97
N VAL A 193 -6.29 13.63 12.97
CA VAL A 193 -7.29 14.71 12.88
C VAL A 193 -8.04 14.65 11.55
N MET A 194 -7.35 14.35 10.46
CA MET A 194 -7.99 14.15 9.15
C MET A 194 -9.03 13.02 9.22
N PHE A 195 -8.65 11.85 9.74
CA PHE A 195 -9.56 10.71 9.85
C PHE A 195 -10.72 10.95 10.82
N GLU A 196 -10.52 11.67 11.92
CA GLU A 196 -11.59 12.09 12.81
C GLU A 196 -12.62 12.96 12.08
N ARG A 197 -12.17 13.99 11.34
CA ARG A 197 -13.05 14.85 10.55
C ARG A 197 -13.80 14.09 9.45
N MET A 198 -13.12 13.19 8.75
CA MET A 198 -13.79 12.33 7.76
C MET A 198 -14.89 11.48 8.39
N ALA A 199 -14.64 10.94 9.58
CA ALA A 199 -15.63 10.15 10.31
C ALA A 199 -16.82 11.01 10.79
N GLU A 200 -16.56 12.22 11.32
CA GLU A 200 -17.61 13.17 11.73
C GLU A 200 -18.49 13.64 10.56
N GLN A 201 -17.91 13.77 9.37
CA GLN A 201 -18.59 14.17 8.15
C GLN A 201 -19.18 12.99 7.38
N GLU A 202 -19.06 11.76 7.90
CA GLU A 202 -19.52 10.53 7.25
C GLU A 202 -19.01 10.39 5.80
N VAL A 203 -17.74 10.77 5.56
CA VAL A 203 -17.13 10.74 4.23
C VAL A 203 -17.08 9.31 3.69
N ASP A 204 -17.66 9.11 2.52
CA ASP A 204 -17.59 7.83 1.81
C ASP A 204 -16.23 7.70 1.11
N LEU A 205 -15.33 6.92 1.70
CA LEU A 205 -13.98 6.72 1.18
C LEU A 205 -13.92 5.93 -0.14
N LEU A 206 -15.01 5.23 -0.50
CA LEU A 206 -15.11 4.49 -1.77
C LEU A 206 -15.56 5.40 -2.93
N ASP A 207 -16.18 6.55 -2.63
CA ASP A 207 -16.50 7.55 -3.63
C ASP A 207 -15.26 8.41 -3.94
N LEU A 208 -14.66 8.19 -5.11
CA LEU A 208 -13.49 8.93 -5.56
C LEU A 208 -13.84 10.30 -6.19
N LYS A 209 -15.13 10.68 -6.22
CA LYS A 209 -15.63 11.98 -6.73
C LYS A 209 -16.12 12.92 -5.62
N ARG A 210 -15.90 12.55 -4.36
CA ARG A 210 -16.26 13.34 -3.18
C ARG A 210 -15.55 14.69 -3.11
#